data_6ec38328787cd8ac1b55b8a58e79884a
#
_entry.id   6ec38328787cd8ac1b55b8a58e79884a
#
_cell.length_a   1.000
_cell.length_b   1.000
_cell.length_c   1.000
_cell.angle_alpha   90.00
_cell.angle_beta   90.00
_cell.angle_gamma   90.00
#
_symmetry.space_group_name_H-M   'P 1'
#
loop_
_entity.id
_entity.type
_entity.pdbx_description
1 polymer ?
#
loop_
_entity_poly.entity_id
_entity_poly.type
_entity_poly.pdbx_seq_one_letter_code
_entity_poly.pdbx_strand_id
1 'polypeptide(L)'
;TTSLTSTTSTTTTVQNIDEDIVVDEFGIELLMPSPDMTEQFNELIAFVEKRTGLEFTEYPKFNFYTLEGYRDYSAASYLDDFEKDYEDGEWDRAVLSENMWGLTDVSPKEMKELIVEFQRCASAGSYNLLDQILRVPIKRNQTKLNFWEQSVIVHELVHSLQGQIFDLSDWYSTMKENDDFMNYPGRRSIMEAQADLVQAYWVSNLDPYDRDRMASERPNFRCSVSLPEYFYIPFDLYYDFGGRLGKEIHSNGKMEALNDALYKLPTAEQIYSPEKYFSEEPYIDVDIEKLELAEYTYLEEGQLDSLDIVYLLQTKIGQVDAVNAAIGLGGGSWVDYVNEENDLFMTVKILGDNQEELNEITEAFMNWANFQTRFKKSSISEKNWNGILYEGDTNFWIYNDGTYLRLALSNQLTFMLSFLSNCSADQCNTSF
;
A
#
# COMPACT_ATOMS: atom_id res chain seq x y z
N THR A 1 58.56 31.78 -53.68
CA THR A 1 57.16 31.88 -54.14
C THR A 1 56.58 30.49 -54.20
N THR A 2 55.86 30.15 -53.12
CA THR A 2 55.20 28.85 -52.98
C THR A 2 53.66 29.11 -53.08
N SER A 3 53.10 28.52 -54.11
CA SER A 3 51.68 28.58 -54.42
C SER A 3 50.92 27.62 -53.50
N LEU A 4 49.95 28.13 -52.71
CA LEU A 4 49.00 27.34 -51.91
C LEU A 4 47.80 27.12 -52.80
N THR A 5 47.51 25.88 -53.16
CA THR A 5 46.26 25.40 -53.74
C THR A 5 45.25 25.15 -52.63
N SER A 6 44.15 25.93 -52.59
CA SER A 6 43.01 25.77 -51.73
C SER A 6 42.10 24.67 -52.28
N THR A 7 41.98 23.57 -51.58
CA THR A 7 40.98 22.52 -51.81
C THR A 7 39.74 22.85 -51.02
N THR A 8 38.69 23.27 -51.69
CA THR A 8 37.34 23.48 -51.09
C THR A 8 36.69 22.11 -50.88
N SER A 9 36.65 21.67 -49.65
CA SER A 9 35.88 20.49 -49.24
C SER A 9 34.42 20.90 -49.02
N THR A 10 33.54 20.44 -49.88
CA THR A 10 32.11 20.62 -49.77
C THR A 10 31.61 19.56 -48.73
N THR A 11 31.47 19.99 -47.50
CA THR A 11 30.82 19.18 -46.47
C THR A 11 29.31 19.26 -46.73
N THR A 12 28.75 18.20 -47.27
CA THR A 12 27.30 18.01 -47.33
C THR A 12 26.82 17.76 -45.88
N THR A 13 26.28 18.78 -45.22
CA THR A 13 25.62 18.64 -43.95
C THR A 13 24.30 17.90 -44.23
N VAL A 14 24.27 16.61 -43.93
CA VAL A 14 23.03 15.90 -43.75
C VAL A 14 22.42 16.52 -42.49
N GLN A 15 21.41 17.34 -42.63
CA GLN A 15 20.52 17.71 -41.51
C GLN A 15 19.84 16.41 -41.11
N ASN A 16 20.33 15.78 -40.07
CA ASN A 16 19.49 14.90 -39.24
C ASN A 16 18.42 15.81 -38.63
N ILE A 17 17.21 15.66 -39.11
CA ILE A 17 16.02 16.10 -38.40
C ILE A 17 15.86 15.02 -37.31
N ASP A 18 16.65 15.10 -36.25
CA ASP A 18 16.25 14.55 -34.95
C ASP A 18 15.08 15.43 -34.53
N GLU A 19 13.85 14.96 -34.71
CA GLU A 19 12.71 15.43 -33.90
C GLU A 19 13.22 15.32 -32.46
N ASP A 20 13.24 16.44 -31.72
CA ASP A 20 13.67 16.46 -30.33
C ASP A 20 12.79 15.48 -29.56
N ILE A 21 13.33 14.30 -29.25
CA ILE A 21 12.64 13.27 -28.47
C ILE A 21 12.49 13.86 -27.06
N VAL A 22 11.27 14.08 -26.61
CA VAL A 22 10.98 14.48 -25.23
C VAL A 22 11.08 13.25 -24.36
N VAL A 23 11.79 13.34 -23.25
CA VAL A 23 11.93 12.27 -22.26
C VAL A 23 11.51 12.74 -20.87
N ASP A 24 11.13 11.80 -20.02
CA ASP A 24 10.86 12.04 -18.61
C ASP A 24 12.16 12.12 -17.77
N GLU A 25 12.01 12.17 -16.46
CA GLU A 25 13.10 12.23 -15.47
C GLU A 25 14.02 11.00 -15.48
N PHE A 26 13.55 9.86 -16.00
CA PHE A 26 14.31 8.61 -16.13
C PHE A 26 14.87 8.41 -17.55
N GLY A 27 14.71 9.39 -18.43
CA GLY A 27 15.18 9.33 -19.82
C GLY A 27 14.29 8.46 -20.73
N ILE A 28 13.05 8.18 -20.33
CA ILE A 28 12.10 7.38 -21.09
C ILE A 28 11.28 8.29 -22.01
N GLU A 29 11.14 7.88 -23.27
CA GLU A 29 10.47 8.67 -24.30
C GLU A 29 9.00 8.93 -23.98
N LEU A 30 8.60 10.20 -24.06
CA LEU A 30 7.22 10.67 -23.97
C LEU A 30 6.60 10.77 -25.35
N LEU A 31 5.39 10.28 -25.49
CA LEU A 31 4.60 10.40 -26.72
C LEU A 31 3.72 11.66 -26.68
N MET A 32 3.52 12.27 -27.83
CA MET A 32 2.58 13.39 -27.97
C MET A 32 1.20 12.87 -28.34
N PRO A 33 0.12 13.32 -27.66
CA PRO A 33 -1.24 12.95 -28.03
C PRO A 33 -1.63 13.59 -29.36
N SER A 34 -2.48 12.91 -30.11
CA SER A 34 -3.09 13.48 -31.31
C SER A 34 -4.14 14.55 -30.92
N PRO A 35 -4.55 15.44 -31.85
CA PRO A 35 -5.65 16.37 -31.63
C PRO A 35 -6.97 15.68 -31.24
N ASP A 36 -7.28 14.53 -31.86
CA ASP A 36 -8.48 13.76 -31.53
C ASP A 36 -8.41 13.18 -30.10
N MET A 37 -7.23 12.74 -29.64
CA MET A 37 -7.05 12.32 -28.25
C MET A 37 -7.23 13.49 -27.28
N THR A 38 -6.69 14.64 -27.61
CA THR A 38 -6.86 15.84 -26.77
C THR A 38 -8.34 16.22 -26.63
N GLU A 39 -9.13 16.08 -27.70
CA GLU A 39 -10.58 16.29 -27.64
C GLU A 39 -11.25 15.26 -26.70
N GLN A 40 -10.90 13.98 -26.83
CA GLN A 40 -11.40 12.93 -25.94
C GLN A 40 -11.02 13.19 -24.46
N PHE A 41 -9.80 13.67 -24.16
CA PHE A 41 -9.44 14.05 -22.80
C PHE A 41 -10.33 15.16 -22.26
N ASN A 42 -10.62 16.19 -23.05
CA ASN A 42 -11.51 17.27 -22.63
C ASN A 42 -12.93 16.74 -22.32
N GLU A 43 -13.42 15.80 -23.12
CA GLU A 43 -14.72 15.17 -22.88
C GLU A 43 -14.72 14.34 -21.58
N LEU A 44 -13.63 13.60 -21.30
CA LEU A 44 -13.49 12.81 -20.07
C LEU A 44 -13.35 13.69 -18.83
N ILE A 45 -12.58 14.80 -18.91
CA ILE A 45 -12.47 15.81 -17.85
C ILE A 45 -13.87 16.37 -17.52
N ALA A 46 -14.61 16.86 -18.52
CA ALA A 46 -15.95 17.39 -18.32
C ALA A 46 -16.92 16.32 -17.75
N PHE A 47 -16.74 15.06 -18.12
CA PHE A 47 -17.51 13.95 -17.54
C PHE A 47 -17.22 13.77 -16.05
N VAL A 48 -15.93 13.75 -15.65
CA VAL A 48 -15.51 13.60 -14.27
C VAL A 48 -16.02 14.73 -13.41
N GLU A 49 -15.83 16.00 -13.83
CA GLU A 49 -16.36 17.18 -13.13
C GLU A 49 -17.88 17.09 -12.92
N LYS A 50 -18.61 16.77 -13.97
CA LYS A 50 -20.07 16.60 -13.89
C LYS A 50 -20.50 15.50 -12.93
N ARG A 51 -19.74 14.40 -12.81
CA ARG A 51 -20.10 13.25 -11.97
C ARG A 51 -19.72 13.43 -10.53
N THR A 52 -18.60 14.08 -10.28
CA THR A 52 -18.11 14.38 -8.92
C THR A 52 -18.77 15.63 -8.34
N GLY A 53 -19.24 16.55 -9.18
CA GLY A 53 -19.70 17.88 -8.78
C GLY A 53 -18.57 18.81 -8.36
N LEU A 54 -17.33 18.46 -8.67
CA LEU A 54 -16.11 19.21 -8.42
C LEU A 54 -15.53 19.69 -9.76
N GLU A 55 -14.77 20.76 -9.74
CA GLU A 55 -14.12 21.32 -10.93
C GLU A 55 -12.60 21.29 -10.75
N PHE A 56 -11.86 20.97 -11.81
CA PHE A 56 -10.40 21.06 -11.81
C PHE A 56 -9.97 22.51 -11.64
N THR A 57 -9.02 22.75 -10.75
CA THR A 57 -8.42 24.09 -10.55
C THR A 57 -7.38 24.39 -11.62
N GLU A 58 -6.73 23.37 -12.15
CA GLU A 58 -5.76 23.42 -13.24
C GLU A 58 -6.02 22.27 -14.22
N TYR A 59 -5.64 22.44 -15.49
CA TYR A 59 -5.72 21.35 -16.45
C TYR A 59 -4.83 20.19 -16.01
N PRO A 60 -5.35 18.93 -15.97
CA PRO A 60 -4.57 17.78 -15.53
C PRO A 60 -3.29 17.59 -16.37
N LYS A 61 -2.19 17.27 -15.71
CA LYS A 61 -0.92 17.00 -16.39
C LYS A 61 -0.87 15.54 -16.83
N PHE A 62 -0.41 15.32 -18.06
CA PHE A 62 -0.33 13.98 -18.65
C PHE A 62 1.06 13.70 -19.20
N ASN A 63 1.56 12.51 -18.92
CA ASN A 63 2.68 11.89 -19.62
C ASN A 63 2.19 10.64 -20.36
N PHE A 64 2.48 10.57 -21.66
CA PHE A 64 2.09 9.44 -22.49
C PHE A 64 3.30 8.62 -22.85
N TYR A 65 3.19 7.31 -22.70
CA TYR A 65 4.25 6.36 -22.96
C TYR A 65 3.78 5.29 -23.95
N THR A 66 4.73 4.59 -24.58
CA THR A 66 4.41 3.24 -25.08
C THR A 66 4.15 2.32 -23.87
N LEU A 67 3.47 1.18 -24.06
CA LEU A 67 3.29 0.22 -22.98
C LEU A 67 4.62 -0.27 -22.38
N GLU A 68 5.64 -0.44 -23.21
CA GLU A 68 6.98 -0.81 -22.76
C GLU A 68 7.65 0.34 -21.98
N GLY A 69 7.58 1.57 -22.51
CA GLY A 69 8.10 2.75 -21.80
C GLY A 69 7.42 2.97 -20.46
N TYR A 70 6.10 2.79 -20.38
CA TYR A 70 5.37 2.88 -19.12
C TYR A 70 5.83 1.82 -18.08
N ARG A 71 6.09 0.59 -18.53
CA ARG A 71 6.63 -0.47 -17.69
C ARG A 71 8.03 -0.13 -17.17
N ASP A 72 8.88 0.41 -18.05
CA ASP A 72 10.23 0.85 -17.65
C ASP A 72 10.16 2.02 -16.67
N TYR A 73 9.23 2.98 -16.89
CA TYR A 73 8.95 4.05 -15.95
C TYR A 73 8.54 3.51 -14.58
N SER A 74 7.57 2.60 -14.53
CA SER A 74 7.06 2.05 -13.26
C SER A 74 8.16 1.36 -12.46
N ALA A 75 9.05 0.62 -13.12
CA ALA A 75 10.18 -0.02 -12.46
C ALA A 75 11.24 0.99 -11.99
N ALA A 76 11.55 2.00 -12.81
CA ALA A 76 12.53 3.03 -12.48
C ALA A 76 12.05 3.92 -11.32
N SER A 77 10.79 4.34 -11.36
CA SER A 77 10.17 5.11 -10.28
C SER A 77 10.17 4.36 -8.95
N TYR A 78 9.79 3.07 -8.97
CA TYR A 78 9.84 2.26 -7.77
C TYR A 78 11.27 2.13 -7.20
N LEU A 79 12.28 1.93 -8.06
CA LEU A 79 13.67 1.84 -7.61
C LEU A 79 14.17 3.17 -7.02
N ASP A 80 13.81 4.30 -7.63
CA ASP A 80 14.16 5.64 -7.15
C ASP A 80 13.51 5.94 -5.79
N ASP A 81 12.23 5.59 -5.62
CA ASP A 81 11.52 5.71 -4.34
C ASP A 81 12.13 4.76 -3.28
N PHE A 82 12.44 3.51 -3.67
CA PHE A 82 13.08 2.55 -2.79
C PHE A 82 14.43 3.04 -2.25
N GLU A 83 15.28 3.65 -3.10
CA GLU A 83 16.58 4.18 -2.68
C GLU A 83 16.46 5.41 -1.77
N LYS A 84 15.33 6.11 -1.81
CA LYS A 84 15.05 7.26 -0.95
C LYS A 84 14.39 6.86 0.38
N ASP A 85 13.55 5.83 0.33
CA ASP A 85 12.71 5.44 1.47
C ASP A 85 13.42 4.48 2.43
N TYR A 86 14.47 3.76 2.01
CA TYR A 86 15.20 2.81 2.85
C TYR A 86 16.67 3.20 3.03
N GLU A 87 17.08 3.35 4.29
CA GLU A 87 18.48 3.47 4.67
C GLU A 87 19.21 2.11 4.64
N ASP A 88 20.54 2.14 4.79
CA ASP A 88 21.37 0.91 4.79
C ASP A 88 20.89 -0.11 5.84
N GLY A 89 20.47 -1.30 5.35
CA GLY A 89 20.03 -2.43 6.16
C GLY A 89 18.58 -2.36 6.65
N GLU A 90 17.87 -1.27 6.45
CA GLU A 90 16.46 -1.13 6.84
C GLU A 90 15.55 -2.09 6.07
N TRP A 91 15.72 -2.17 4.75
CA TRP A 91 15.02 -3.15 3.92
C TRP A 91 15.23 -4.60 4.38
N ASP A 92 16.49 -4.94 4.72
CA ASP A 92 16.81 -6.30 5.18
C ASP A 92 16.08 -6.62 6.49
N ARG A 93 15.96 -5.64 7.40
CA ARG A 93 15.21 -5.78 8.66
C ARG A 93 13.70 -5.86 8.42
N ALA A 94 13.14 -5.06 7.50
CA ALA A 94 11.73 -5.13 7.15
C ALA A 94 11.35 -6.53 6.63
N VAL A 95 12.12 -7.08 5.68
CA VAL A 95 11.88 -8.44 5.18
C VAL A 95 12.12 -9.51 6.26
N LEU A 96 13.08 -9.29 7.18
CA LEU A 96 13.28 -10.20 8.32
C LEU A 96 12.08 -10.19 9.26
N SER A 97 11.50 -9.02 9.54
CA SER A 97 10.26 -8.89 10.32
C SER A 97 9.11 -9.67 9.67
N GLU A 98 8.91 -9.49 8.35
CA GLU A 98 7.90 -10.26 7.59
C GLU A 98 8.14 -11.77 7.66
N ASN A 99 9.40 -12.21 7.57
CA ASN A 99 9.77 -13.62 7.76
C ASN A 99 9.46 -14.10 9.18
N MET A 100 9.70 -13.29 10.20
CA MET A 100 9.38 -13.63 11.59
C MET A 100 7.87 -13.82 11.80
N TRP A 101 7.05 -12.99 11.18
CA TRP A 101 5.60 -13.16 11.16
C TRP A 101 5.11 -14.29 10.25
N GLY A 102 5.99 -14.89 9.43
CA GLY A 102 5.64 -15.99 8.54
C GLY A 102 4.85 -15.59 7.31
N LEU A 103 4.98 -14.36 6.91
CA LEU A 103 4.35 -13.82 5.72
C LEU A 103 5.08 -14.27 4.46
N THR A 104 6.40 -14.43 4.54
CA THR A 104 7.26 -14.90 3.46
C THR A 104 8.45 -15.69 4.00
N ASP A 105 9.17 -16.35 3.10
CA ASP A 105 10.48 -16.96 3.31
C ASP A 105 11.50 -16.52 2.24
N VAL A 106 11.13 -15.47 1.50
CA VAL A 106 11.94 -14.88 0.43
C VAL A 106 13.06 -14.02 1.03
N SER A 107 14.23 -14.04 0.41
CA SER A 107 15.34 -13.18 0.83
C SER A 107 15.09 -11.71 0.48
N PRO A 108 15.68 -10.73 1.20
CA PRO A 108 15.50 -9.29 0.91
C PRO A 108 15.83 -8.93 -0.54
N LYS A 109 16.91 -9.49 -1.08
CA LYS A 109 17.30 -9.26 -2.47
C LYS A 109 16.27 -9.79 -3.46
N GLU A 110 15.80 -11.02 -3.25
CA GLU A 110 14.81 -11.65 -4.11
C GLU A 110 13.46 -10.94 -4.03
N MET A 111 13.06 -10.49 -2.84
CA MET A 111 11.86 -9.70 -2.63
C MET A 111 11.90 -8.39 -3.43
N LYS A 112 13.01 -7.66 -3.37
CA LYS A 112 13.18 -6.44 -4.16
C LYS A 112 13.06 -6.72 -5.67
N GLU A 113 13.71 -7.78 -6.17
CA GLU A 113 13.64 -8.18 -7.58
C GLU A 113 12.19 -8.53 -7.99
N LEU A 114 11.45 -9.26 -7.15
CA LEU A 114 10.06 -9.63 -7.40
C LEU A 114 9.15 -8.40 -7.48
N ILE A 115 9.31 -7.43 -6.56
CA ILE A 115 8.49 -6.21 -6.56
C ILE A 115 8.78 -5.36 -7.79
N VAL A 116 10.05 -5.17 -8.17
CA VAL A 116 10.42 -4.43 -9.40
C VAL A 116 9.78 -5.05 -10.63
N GLU A 117 9.85 -6.38 -10.79
CA GLU A 117 9.23 -7.06 -11.92
C GLU A 117 7.68 -7.01 -11.86
N PHE A 118 7.10 -7.01 -10.67
CA PHE A 118 5.67 -6.81 -10.50
C PHE A 118 5.24 -5.40 -10.92
N GLN A 119 5.98 -4.36 -10.53
CA GLN A 119 5.68 -2.98 -10.92
C GLN A 119 5.67 -2.78 -12.44
N ARG A 120 6.48 -3.53 -13.19
CA ARG A 120 6.46 -3.50 -14.67
C ARG A 120 5.12 -3.90 -15.28
N CYS A 121 4.27 -4.61 -14.57
CA CYS A 121 3.06 -5.19 -15.15
C CYS A 121 1.77 -4.93 -14.35
N ALA A 122 1.87 -4.40 -13.15
CA ALA A 122 0.73 -4.32 -12.24
C ALA A 122 -0.30 -3.23 -12.61
N SER A 123 0.12 -2.21 -13.37
CA SER A 123 -0.69 -1.01 -13.58
C SER A 123 -1.02 -0.79 -15.06
N ALA A 124 -2.21 -0.25 -15.28
CA ALA A 124 -2.76 0.08 -16.61
C ALA A 124 -2.64 1.58 -16.96
N GLY A 125 -2.22 2.36 -16.01
CA GLY A 125 -2.06 3.78 -15.92
C GLY A 125 -1.87 4.14 -14.46
N SER A 126 -1.47 5.34 -14.15
CA SER A 126 -1.30 5.79 -12.77
C SER A 126 -1.39 7.31 -12.64
N TYR A 127 -1.87 7.74 -11.50
CA TYR A 127 -1.71 9.12 -11.03
C TYR A 127 -0.79 9.12 -9.81
N ASN A 128 0.23 9.95 -9.82
CA ASN A 128 1.11 10.10 -8.66
C ASN A 128 0.71 11.36 -7.88
N LEU A 129 0.49 11.20 -6.58
CA LEU A 129 0.04 12.28 -5.69
C LEU A 129 1.09 13.39 -5.51
N LEU A 130 2.38 13.05 -5.58
CA LEU A 130 3.46 14.01 -5.31
C LEU A 130 3.73 14.94 -6.48
N ASP A 131 3.90 14.40 -7.69
CA ASP A 131 4.16 15.19 -8.89
C ASP A 131 2.89 15.62 -9.63
N GLN A 132 1.75 15.04 -9.26
CA GLN A 132 0.42 15.31 -9.82
C GLN A 132 0.34 15.05 -11.33
N ILE A 133 1.08 14.06 -11.81
CA ILE A 133 1.10 13.65 -13.23
C ILE A 133 0.32 12.36 -13.42
N LEU A 134 -0.55 12.38 -14.42
CA LEU A 134 -1.30 11.24 -14.93
C LEU A 134 -0.49 10.55 -16.02
N ARG A 135 -0.18 9.28 -15.85
CA ARG A 135 0.67 8.52 -16.78
C ARG A 135 -0.16 7.47 -17.50
N VAL A 136 -0.14 7.54 -18.82
CA VAL A 136 -1.05 6.76 -19.67
C VAL A 136 -0.24 6.02 -20.74
N PRO A 137 -0.28 4.68 -20.76
CA PRO A 137 0.27 3.93 -21.88
C PRO A 137 -0.65 4.01 -23.11
N ILE A 138 -0.09 4.40 -24.26
CA ILE A 138 -0.76 4.44 -25.56
C ILE A 138 0.08 3.73 -26.61
N LYS A 139 -0.51 3.40 -27.76
CA LYS A 139 0.27 2.88 -28.90
C LYS A 139 0.90 4.05 -29.66
N ARG A 140 2.14 3.87 -30.11
CA ARG A 140 2.79 4.83 -30.98
C ARG A 140 1.93 5.08 -32.23
N ASN A 141 1.74 6.34 -32.61
CA ASN A 141 0.86 6.80 -33.70
C ASN A 141 -0.63 6.48 -33.51
N GLN A 142 -1.07 6.20 -32.31
CA GLN A 142 -2.50 6.10 -32.00
C GLN A 142 -3.16 7.48 -32.13
N THR A 143 -4.29 7.53 -32.80
CA THR A 143 -5.03 8.79 -33.03
C THR A 143 -6.20 8.98 -32.12
N LYS A 144 -6.74 7.91 -31.54
CA LYS A 144 -7.87 7.93 -30.60
C LYS A 144 -7.69 6.90 -29.50
N LEU A 145 -8.12 7.26 -28.30
CA LEU A 145 -8.23 6.31 -27.20
C LEU A 145 -9.34 5.29 -27.49
N ASN A 146 -9.06 4.05 -27.19
CA ASN A 146 -10.09 3.01 -27.18
C ASN A 146 -10.94 3.12 -25.90
N PHE A 147 -12.05 2.37 -25.80
CA PHE A 147 -12.96 2.48 -24.65
C PHE A 147 -12.34 1.98 -23.36
N TRP A 148 -11.45 0.99 -23.42
CA TRP A 148 -10.76 0.51 -22.24
C TRP A 148 -9.78 1.58 -21.70
N GLU A 149 -8.98 2.20 -22.56
CA GLU A 149 -8.07 3.30 -22.20
C GLU A 149 -8.85 4.49 -21.62
N GLN A 150 -9.98 4.88 -22.24
CA GLN A 150 -10.85 5.92 -21.71
C GLN A 150 -11.39 5.58 -20.32
N SER A 151 -11.78 4.32 -20.07
CA SER A 151 -12.24 3.85 -18.77
C SER A 151 -11.16 4.01 -17.68
N VAL A 152 -9.91 3.63 -17.98
CA VAL A 152 -8.78 3.81 -17.06
C VAL A 152 -8.52 5.30 -16.81
N ILE A 153 -8.51 6.12 -17.87
CA ILE A 153 -8.28 7.56 -17.75
C ILE A 153 -9.35 8.23 -16.90
N VAL A 154 -10.61 7.82 -16.99
CA VAL A 154 -11.67 8.34 -16.09
C VAL A 154 -11.33 8.06 -14.63
N HIS A 155 -10.87 6.87 -14.30
CA HIS A 155 -10.45 6.51 -12.94
C HIS A 155 -9.29 7.41 -12.47
N GLU A 156 -8.23 7.51 -13.26
CA GLU A 156 -7.06 8.32 -12.92
C GLU A 156 -7.35 9.83 -12.89
N LEU A 157 -8.28 10.32 -13.71
CA LEU A 157 -8.74 11.71 -13.65
C LEU A 157 -9.46 12.02 -12.34
N VAL A 158 -10.18 11.07 -11.75
CA VAL A 158 -10.75 11.26 -10.42
C VAL A 158 -9.65 11.45 -9.39
N HIS A 159 -8.59 10.65 -9.42
CA HIS A 159 -7.44 10.83 -8.53
C HIS A 159 -6.74 12.19 -8.76
N SER A 160 -6.60 12.62 -10.01
CA SER A 160 -6.07 13.95 -10.32
C SER A 160 -6.94 15.08 -9.75
N LEU A 161 -8.26 14.94 -9.85
CA LEU A 161 -9.20 15.91 -9.26
C LEU A 161 -9.14 15.89 -7.72
N GLN A 162 -9.10 14.71 -7.13
CA GLN A 162 -8.90 14.54 -5.67
C GLN A 162 -7.61 15.21 -5.22
N GLY A 163 -6.50 15.01 -5.93
CA GLY A 163 -5.21 15.62 -5.65
C GLY A 163 -5.27 17.14 -5.62
N GLN A 164 -6.01 17.75 -6.58
CA GLN A 164 -6.14 19.20 -6.67
C GLN A 164 -7.08 19.82 -5.63
N ILE A 165 -8.12 19.11 -5.21
CA ILE A 165 -9.19 19.67 -4.35
C ILE A 165 -8.95 19.39 -2.86
N PHE A 166 -8.36 18.26 -2.51
CA PHE A 166 -8.27 17.78 -1.12
C PHE A 166 -6.85 17.85 -0.53
N ASP A 167 -5.95 18.64 -1.14
CA ASP A 167 -4.56 18.83 -0.70
C ASP A 167 -3.82 17.50 -0.42
N LEU A 168 -4.09 16.48 -1.26
CA LEU A 168 -3.58 15.12 -1.02
C LEU A 168 -2.07 15.03 -1.14
N SER A 169 -1.43 15.89 -1.94
CA SER A 169 0.02 15.93 -2.07
C SER A 169 0.67 16.35 -0.75
N ASP A 170 0.19 17.45 -0.16
CA ASP A 170 0.72 17.96 1.11
C ASP A 170 0.44 16.99 2.26
N TRP A 171 -0.76 16.39 2.28
CA TRP A 171 -1.09 15.36 3.25
C TRP A 171 -0.17 14.15 3.13
N TYR A 172 0.04 13.62 1.92
CA TYR A 172 0.89 12.45 1.69
C TYR A 172 2.35 12.73 2.04
N SER A 173 2.86 13.92 1.70
CA SER A 173 4.22 14.35 2.06
C SER A 173 4.38 14.45 3.58
N THR A 174 3.42 15.09 4.27
CA THR A 174 3.44 15.22 5.74
C THR A 174 3.38 13.88 6.45
N MET A 175 2.56 12.95 5.93
CA MET A 175 2.46 11.59 6.44
C MET A 175 3.80 10.85 6.32
N LYS A 176 4.46 10.92 5.17
CA LYS A 176 5.80 10.33 4.96
C LYS A 176 6.88 10.98 5.85
N GLU A 177 6.87 12.30 6.00
CA GLU A 177 7.82 13.03 6.84
C GLU A 177 7.70 12.69 8.33
N ASN A 178 6.49 12.37 8.80
CA ASN A 178 6.21 12.05 10.21
C ASN A 178 6.09 10.55 10.47
N ASP A 179 6.23 9.71 9.45
CA ASP A 179 6.01 8.27 9.52
C ASP A 179 4.62 7.88 10.10
N ASP A 180 3.60 8.70 9.80
CA ASP A 180 2.23 8.54 10.31
C ASP A 180 1.30 7.95 9.23
N PHE A 181 1.32 6.65 9.09
CA PHE A 181 0.54 5.92 8.08
C PHE A 181 -0.85 5.46 8.54
N MET A 182 -1.25 5.72 9.79
CA MET A 182 -2.51 5.21 10.38
C MET A 182 -3.76 5.52 9.56
N ASN A 183 -3.83 6.72 8.97
CA ASN A 183 -5.00 7.14 8.20
C ASN A 183 -4.88 6.85 6.70
N TYR A 184 -3.75 6.32 6.26
CA TYR A 184 -3.50 6.07 4.84
C TYR A 184 -4.44 4.99 4.26
N PRO A 185 -4.59 3.80 4.88
CA PRO A 185 -5.44 2.74 4.33
C PRO A 185 -6.90 3.18 4.18
N GLY A 186 -7.44 3.86 5.19
CA GLY A 186 -8.81 4.34 5.16
C GLY A 186 -9.04 5.41 4.09
N ARG A 187 -8.18 6.43 4.04
CA ARG A 187 -8.30 7.48 3.02
C ARG A 187 -8.13 6.95 1.61
N ARG A 188 -7.14 6.06 1.41
CA ARG A 188 -6.93 5.39 0.12
C ARG A 188 -8.17 4.62 -0.32
N SER A 189 -8.81 3.90 0.59
CA SER A 189 -10.04 3.16 0.30
C SER A 189 -11.18 4.05 -0.20
N ILE A 190 -11.36 5.24 0.40
CA ILE A 190 -12.39 6.20 -0.07
C ILE A 190 -12.01 6.81 -1.43
N MET A 191 -10.72 7.10 -1.65
CA MET A 191 -10.24 7.60 -2.93
C MET A 191 -10.56 6.61 -4.06
N GLU A 192 -10.21 5.35 -3.88
CA GLU A 192 -10.47 4.29 -4.85
C GLU A 192 -11.97 4.06 -5.05
N ALA A 193 -12.75 4.04 -3.96
CA ALA A 193 -14.20 3.87 -4.05
C ALA A 193 -14.88 4.96 -4.89
N GLN A 194 -14.44 6.22 -4.77
CA GLN A 194 -14.96 7.30 -5.59
C GLN A 194 -14.55 7.16 -7.05
N ALA A 195 -13.27 6.83 -7.31
CA ALA A 195 -12.75 6.64 -8.66
C ALA A 195 -13.46 5.49 -9.38
N ASP A 196 -13.61 4.35 -8.72
CA ASP A 196 -14.34 3.19 -9.23
C ASP A 196 -15.82 3.50 -9.53
N LEU A 197 -16.47 4.26 -8.65
CA LEU A 197 -17.87 4.63 -8.85
C LEU A 197 -18.03 5.53 -10.07
N VAL A 198 -17.17 6.53 -10.25
CA VAL A 198 -17.20 7.42 -11.42
C VAL A 198 -16.87 6.67 -12.70
N GLN A 199 -15.88 5.78 -12.65
CA GLN A 199 -15.55 4.88 -13.75
C GLN A 199 -16.75 3.98 -14.13
N ALA A 200 -17.42 3.39 -13.13
CA ALA A 200 -18.61 2.57 -13.35
C ALA A 200 -19.75 3.38 -13.99
N TYR A 201 -19.93 4.65 -13.62
CA TYR A 201 -20.88 5.53 -14.30
C TYR A 201 -20.50 5.77 -15.77
N TRP A 202 -19.21 5.96 -16.06
CA TRP A 202 -18.76 6.11 -17.45
C TRP A 202 -19.06 4.85 -18.26
N VAL A 203 -18.68 3.69 -17.76
CA VAL A 203 -18.95 2.39 -18.39
C VAL A 203 -20.47 2.16 -18.60
N SER A 204 -21.29 2.55 -17.64
CA SER A 204 -22.76 2.38 -17.72
C SER A 204 -23.41 3.23 -18.82
N ASN A 205 -22.77 4.33 -19.22
CA ASN A 205 -23.24 5.21 -20.31
C ASN A 205 -22.89 4.67 -21.71
N LEU A 206 -21.97 3.70 -21.82
CA LEU A 206 -21.68 3.03 -23.08
C LEU A 206 -22.87 2.17 -23.50
N ASP A 207 -23.12 2.10 -24.79
CA ASP A 207 -24.08 1.12 -25.30
C ASP A 207 -23.57 -0.34 -25.12
N PRO A 208 -24.40 -1.36 -25.22
CA PRO A 208 -23.99 -2.73 -25.02
C PRO A 208 -22.86 -3.19 -25.95
N TYR A 209 -22.85 -2.71 -27.20
CA TYR A 209 -21.82 -3.08 -28.18
C TYR A 209 -20.47 -2.46 -27.80
N ASP A 210 -20.45 -1.21 -27.36
CA ASP A 210 -19.24 -0.53 -26.94
C ASP A 210 -18.68 -1.10 -25.62
N ARG A 211 -19.54 -1.57 -24.71
CA ARG A 211 -19.10 -2.31 -23.51
C ARG A 211 -18.42 -3.63 -23.84
N ASP A 212 -18.99 -4.40 -24.79
CA ASP A 212 -18.39 -5.66 -25.24
C ASP A 212 -17.05 -5.38 -25.95
N ARG A 213 -16.99 -4.30 -26.72
CA ARG A 213 -15.77 -3.84 -27.36
C ARG A 213 -14.72 -3.44 -26.34
N MET A 214 -15.06 -2.66 -25.33
CA MET A 214 -14.17 -2.27 -24.21
C MET A 214 -13.54 -3.49 -23.55
N ALA A 215 -14.36 -4.53 -23.24
CA ALA A 215 -13.86 -5.76 -22.65
C ALA A 215 -12.83 -6.46 -23.54
N SER A 216 -13.02 -6.43 -24.89
CA SER A 216 -12.10 -7.02 -25.86
C SER A 216 -10.82 -6.19 -26.09
N GLU A 217 -10.84 -4.89 -25.79
CA GLU A 217 -9.74 -3.95 -25.94
C GLU A 217 -8.77 -3.99 -24.75
N ARG A 218 -9.16 -4.62 -23.63
CA ARG A 218 -8.34 -4.75 -22.43
C ARG A 218 -7.03 -5.49 -22.76
N PRO A 219 -5.86 -4.87 -22.51
CA PRO A 219 -4.58 -5.54 -22.69
C PRO A 219 -4.44 -6.75 -21.76
N ASN A 220 -3.58 -7.68 -22.15
CA ASN A 220 -3.25 -8.81 -21.31
C ASN A 220 -2.14 -8.40 -20.33
N PHE A 221 -2.52 -8.00 -19.11
CA PHE A 221 -1.62 -7.66 -18.02
C PHE A 221 -1.22 -8.91 -17.22
N ARG A 222 -0.66 -9.91 -17.87
CA ARG A 222 -0.11 -11.06 -17.15
C ARG A 222 1.29 -10.73 -16.68
N CYS A 223 1.44 -10.62 -15.36
CA CYS A 223 2.76 -10.58 -14.75
C CYS A 223 3.43 -11.95 -14.87
N SER A 224 4.73 -11.93 -15.11
CA SER A 224 5.56 -13.14 -15.13
C SER A 224 5.90 -13.63 -13.73
N VAL A 225 5.70 -12.76 -12.73
CA VAL A 225 5.98 -13.01 -11.32
C VAL A 225 4.70 -12.87 -10.50
N SER A 226 4.67 -13.55 -9.36
CA SER A 226 3.66 -13.37 -8.32
C SER A 226 4.38 -12.94 -7.05
N LEU A 227 3.83 -11.93 -6.39
CA LEU A 227 4.26 -11.56 -5.04
C LEU A 227 3.69 -12.54 -4.02
N PRO A 228 4.27 -12.64 -2.81
CA PRO A 228 3.63 -13.29 -1.68
C PRO A 228 2.21 -12.79 -1.44
N GLU A 229 1.32 -13.65 -0.94
CA GLU A 229 -0.11 -13.38 -0.82
C GLU A 229 -0.42 -12.10 -0.04
N TYR A 230 0.33 -11.83 1.00
CA TYR A 230 0.11 -10.67 1.86
C TYR A 230 0.22 -9.33 1.14
N PHE A 231 0.98 -9.22 0.06
CA PHE A 231 1.06 -7.99 -0.75
C PHE A 231 -0.28 -7.58 -1.39
N TYR A 232 -1.21 -8.53 -1.52
CA TYR A 232 -2.51 -8.25 -2.12
C TYR A 232 -3.57 -7.83 -1.10
N ILE A 233 -3.33 -8.03 0.20
CA ILE A 233 -4.28 -7.72 1.28
C ILE A 233 -4.70 -6.23 1.29
N PRO A 234 -3.77 -5.25 1.16
CA PRO A 234 -4.16 -3.85 1.08
C PRO A 234 -5.07 -3.53 -0.12
N PHE A 235 -4.88 -4.22 -1.25
CA PHE A 235 -5.76 -4.03 -2.41
C PHE A 235 -7.18 -4.52 -2.16
N ASP A 236 -7.35 -5.64 -1.42
CA ASP A 236 -8.68 -6.09 -0.99
C ASP A 236 -9.36 -5.02 -0.13
N LEU A 237 -8.62 -4.40 0.80
CA LEU A 237 -9.14 -3.29 1.60
C LEU A 237 -9.56 -2.11 0.73
N TYR A 238 -8.69 -1.65 -0.18
CA TYR A 238 -8.94 -0.45 -0.98
C TYR A 238 -10.10 -0.63 -1.95
N TYR A 239 -10.13 -1.73 -2.69
CA TYR A 239 -11.07 -1.95 -3.79
C TYR A 239 -12.34 -2.71 -3.37
N ASP A 240 -12.21 -3.81 -2.60
CA ASP A 240 -13.38 -4.62 -2.24
C ASP A 240 -14.13 -4.03 -1.05
N PHE A 241 -13.47 -3.85 0.08
CA PHE A 241 -14.10 -3.31 1.29
C PHE A 241 -14.37 -1.81 1.15
N GLY A 242 -13.40 -1.03 0.68
CA GLY A 242 -13.58 0.39 0.36
C GLY A 242 -14.69 0.63 -0.65
N GLY A 243 -14.75 -0.19 -1.70
CA GLY A 243 -15.83 -0.14 -2.69
C GLY A 243 -17.23 -0.44 -2.11
N ARG A 244 -17.34 -1.31 -1.08
CA ARG A 244 -18.61 -1.54 -0.35
C ARG A 244 -19.00 -0.32 0.47
N LEU A 245 -18.07 0.18 1.32
CA LEU A 245 -18.31 1.38 2.11
C LEU A 245 -18.66 2.58 1.23
N GLY A 246 -17.92 2.80 0.13
CA GLY A 246 -18.19 3.89 -0.81
C GLY A 246 -19.59 3.82 -1.43
N LYS A 247 -20.09 2.62 -1.75
CA LYS A 247 -21.48 2.44 -2.21
C LYS A 247 -22.51 2.76 -1.13
N GLU A 248 -22.25 2.42 0.12
CA GLU A 248 -23.13 2.76 1.23
C GLU A 248 -23.15 4.25 1.51
N ILE A 249 -21.98 4.92 1.54
CA ILE A 249 -21.87 6.38 1.67
C ILE A 249 -22.63 7.05 0.53
N HIS A 250 -22.38 6.64 -0.72
CA HIS A 250 -23.08 7.16 -1.88
C HIS A 250 -24.61 6.93 -1.82
N SER A 251 -25.04 5.79 -1.32
CA SER A 251 -26.48 5.51 -1.17
C SER A 251 -27.16 6.47 -0.20
N ASN A 252 -26.48 6.87 0.87
CA ASN A 252 -26.99 7.75 1.92
C ASN A 252 -26.95 9.23 1.54
N GLY A 253 -25.92 9.73 0.83
CA GLY A 253 -25.75 11.15 0.57
C GLY A 253 -25.22 11.49 -0.85
N LYS A 254 -25.24 10.52 -1.77
CA LYS A 254 -24.75 10.67 -3.16
C LYS A 254 -23.26 11.01 -3.22
N MET A 255 -22.82 11.65 -4.30
CA MET A 255 -21.43 12.01 -4.52
C MET A 255 -20.94 13.07 -3.51
N GLU A 256 -21.82 13.94 -3.02
CA GLU A 256 -21.49 14.92 -1.98
C GLU A 256 -20.98 14.24 -0.70
N ALA A 257 -21.65 13.18 -0.25
CA ALA A 257 -21.19 12.43 0.92
C ALA A 257 -19.85 11.70 0.70
N LEU A 258 -19.55 11.25 -0.53
CA LEU A 258 -18.22 10.72 -0.86
C LEU A 258 -17.14 11.81 -0.88
N ASN A 259 -17.45 13.00 -1.39
CA ASN A 259 -16.55 14.14 -1.31
C ASN A 259 -16.26 14.51 0.14
N ASP A 260 -17.28 14.54 1.01
CA ASP A 260 -17.12 14.82 2.43
C ASP A 260 -16.30 13.72 3.16
N ALA A 261 -16.44 12.47 2.73
CA ALA A 261 -15.70 11.34 3.30
C ALA A 261 -14.17 11.45 3.06
N LEU A 262 -13.73 12.15 2.03
CA LEU A 262 -12.30 12.42 1.78
C LEU A 262 -11.66 13.38 2.79
N TYR A 263 -12.46 14.20 3.48
CA TYR A 263 -12.00 15.03 4.60
C TYR A 263 -12.03 14.27 5.94
N LYS A 264 -12.90 13.24 6.05
CA LYS A 264 -12.90 12.32 7.18
C LYS A 264 -11.81 11.29 6.91
N LEU A 265 -10.98 10.99 7.91
CA LEU A 265 -9.93 9.98 7.80
C LEU A 265 -10.43 8.69 8.47
N PRO A 266 -11.17 7.82 7.76
CA PRO A 266 -11.66 6.59 8.36
C PRO A 266 -10.49 5.67 8.69
N THR A 267 -10.62 4.90 9.77
CA THR A 267 -9.68 3.84 10.12
C THR A 267 -9.86 2.63 9.20
N ALA A 268 -8.86 1.75 9.12
CA ALA A 268 -9.00 0.50 8.37
C ALA A 268 -10.16 -0.36 8.91
N GLU A 269 -10.39 -0.33 10.22
CA GLU A 269 -11.53 -0.99 10.86
C GLU A 269 -12.88 -0.50 10.33
N GLN A 270 -13.04 0.81 10.20
CA GLN A 270 -14.25 1.42 9.65
C GLN A 270 -14.47 1.08 8.16
N ILE A 271 -13.40 0.74 7.44
CA ILE A 271 -13.50 0.23 6.06
C ILE A 271 -13.99 -1.24 6.06
N TYR A 272 -13.46 -2.07 6.97
CA TYR A 272 -13.91 -3.46 7.11
C TYR A 272 -15.34 -3.56 7.62
N SER A 273 -15.73 -2.64 8.52
CA SER A 273 -17.06 -2.58 9.16
C SER A 273 -17.73 -1.22 8.92
N PRO A 274 -18.54 -1.06 7.85
CA PRO A 274 -19.26 0.18 7.58
C PRO A 274 -20.11 0.71 8.74
N GLU A 275 -20.61 -0.17 9.60
CA GLU A 275 -21.40 0.21 10.79
C GLU A 275 -20.57 1.08 11.73
N LYS A 276 -19.26 0.77 11.90
CA LYS A 276 -18.34 1.55 12.73
C LYS A 276 -18.01 2.92 12.09
N TYR A 277 -17.97 2.99 10.77
CA TYR A 277 -17.83 4.28 10.07
C TYR A 277 -19.02 5.20 10.34
N PHE A 278 -20.26 4.69 10.25
CA PHE A 278 -21.46 5.48 10.47
C PHE A 278 -21.72 5.79 11.94
N SER A 279 -21.23 4.98 12.87
CA SER A 279 -21.25 5.27 14.31
C SER A 279 -20.13 6.20 14.77
N GLU A 280 -19.17 6.52 13.87
CA GLU A 280 -17.97 7.32 14.16
C GLU A 280 -17.16 6.70 15.32
N GLU A 281 -17.02 5.38 15.34
CA GLU A 281 -16.26 4.67 16.37
C GLU A 281 -14.79 5.10 16.33
N PRO A 282 -14.23 5.59 17.46
CA PRO A 282 -12.88 6.11 17.47
C PRO A 282 -11.84 4.99 17.63
N TYR A 283 -10.68 5.14 17.00
CA TYR A 283 -9.48 4.40 17.37
C TYR A 283 -8.97 4.88 18.73
N ILE A 284 -8.48 3.97 19.55
CA ILE A 284 -7.92 4.28 20.87
C ILE A 284 -6.39 4.16 20.79
N ASP A 285 -5.69 5.26 21.04
CA ASP A 285 -4.23 5.22 21.13
C ASP A 285 -3.81 4.34 22.31
N VAL A 286 -2.94 3.38 22.04
CA VAL A 286 -2.38 2.47 23.05
C VAL A 286 -0.91 2.78 23.22
N ASP A 287 -0.54 3.24 24.42
CA ASP A 287 0.87 3.43 24.77
C ASP A 287 1.53 2.08 25.06
N ILE A 288 2.73 1.87 24.51
CA ILE A 288 3.61 0.75 24.82
C ILE A 288 4.92 1.30 25.39
N GLU A 289 5.40 0.71 26.49
CA GLU A 289 6.61 1.17 27.13
C GLU A 289 7.86 0.63 26.42
N LYS A 290 8.81 1.52 26.15
CA LYS A 290 10.12 1.12 25.61
C LYS A 290 10.93 0.39 26.67
N LEU A 291 11.38 -0.80 26.33
CA LEU A 291 12.16 -1.64 27.24
C LEU A 291 13.64 -1.27 27.20
N GLU A 292 14.29 -1.22 28.38
CA GLU A 292 15.73 -1.17 28.48
C GLU A 292 16.30 -2.60 28.43
N LEU A 293 16.84 -2.99 27.28
CA LEU A 293 17.37 -4.32 27.02
C LEU A 293 18.90 -4.27 26.95
N ALA A 294 19.58 -5.23 27.60
CA ALA A 294 21.05 -5.22 27.70
C ALA A 294 21.75 -5.50 26.35
N GLU A 295 21.12 -6.29 25.48
CA GLU A 295 21.70 -6.79 24.21
C GLU A 295 21.04 -6.20 22.98
N TYR A 296 19.92 -5.49 23.14
CA TYR A 296 19.14 -4.90 22.06
C TYR A 296 19.00 -3.40 22.23
N THR A 297 19.06 -2.69 21.13
CA THR A 297 18.78 -1.25 21.07
C THR A 297 17.40 -1.03 20.44
N TYR A 298 16.69 0.01 20.90
CA TYR A 298 15.47 0.48 20.30
C TYR A 298 15.70 0.80 18.81
N LEU A 299 14.82 0.34 17.95
CA LEU A 299 14.84 0.61 16.53
C LEU A 299 13.73 1.61 16.15
N GLU A 300 12.48 1.19 16.29
CA GLU A 300 11.31 1.98 15.92
C GLU A 300 10.07 1.55 16.72
N GLU A 301 9.00 2.32 16.60
CA GLU A 301 7.69 2.03 17.18
C GLU A 301 6.58 2.56 16.30
N GLY A 302 5.39 2.01 16.42
CA GLY A 302 4.21 2.47 15.67
C GLY A 302 2.90 2.06 16.32
N GLN A 303 1.83 2.63 15.80
CA GLN A 303 0.48 2.19 16.09
C GLN A 303 0.13 1.00 15.19
N LEU A 304 -0.79 0.16 15.66
CA LEU A 304 -1.24 -1.04 14.95
C LEU A 304 -2.71 -0.87 14.61
N ASP A 305 -3.04 -0.93 13.32
CA ASP A 305 -4.41 -0.81 12.86
C ASP A 305 -5.05 -2.16 12.47
N SER A 306 -6.31 -2.14 12.06
CA SER A 306 -7.03 -3.35 11.68
C SER A 306 -6.49 -3.99 10.39
N LEU A 307 -5.88 -3.21 9.49
CA LEU A 307 -5.22 -3.76 8.31
C LEU A 307 -4.01 -4.60 8.72
N ASP A 308 -3.23 -4.16 9.72
CA ASP A 308 -2.09 -4.91 10.23
C ASP A 308 -2.52 -6.27 10.80
N ILE A 309 -3.63 -6.30 11.56
CA ILE A 309 -4.18 -7.57 12.05
C ILE A 309 -4.53 -8.52 10.90
N VAL A 310 -5.20 -8.01 9.86
CA VAL A 310 -5.54 -8.83 8.68
C VAL A 310 -4.27 -9.26 7.94
N TYR A 311 -3.33 -8.35 7.76
CA TYR A 311 -2.04 -8.60 7.12
C TYR A 311 -1.26 -9.73 7.79
N LEU A 312 -1.18 -9.72 9.12
CA LEU A 312 -0.47 -10.73 9.90
C LEU A 312 -1.19 -12.09 9.89
N LEU A 313 -2.51 -12.13 9.89
CA LEU A 313 -3.28 -13.33 10.16
C LEU A 313 -3.82 -14.04 8.91
N GLN A 314 -4.25 -13.28 7.88
CA GLN A 314 -5.05 -13.78 6.77
C GLN A 314 -4.42 -14.97 6.04
N THR A 315 -3.11 -14.94 5.80
CA THR A 315 -2.40 -16.00 5.05
C THR A 315 -2.47 -17.37 5.72
N LYS A 316 -2.79 -17.43 7.02
CA LYS A 316 -2.84 -18.67 7.81
C LYS A 316 -4.25 -19.06 8.26
N ILE A 317 -5.06 -18.10 8.70
CA ILE A 317 -6.41 -18.40 9.20
C ILE A 317 -7.50 -18.05 8.19
N GLY A 318 -7.16 -17.42 7.06
CA GLY A 318 -8.09 -17.01 6.01
C GLY A 318 -8.72 -15.63 6.26
N GLN A 319 -9.20 -15.01 5.18
CA GLN A 319 -9.71 -13.63 5.18
C GLN A 319 -10.85 -13.42 6.20
N VAL A 320 -11.82 -14.32 6.23
CA VAL A 320 -13.01 -14.15 7.09
C VAL A 320 -12.64 -14.09 8.56
N ASP A 321 -11.81 -15.02 9.03
CA ASP A 321 -11.41 -15.09 10.44
C ASP A 321 -10.46 -13.95 10.80
N ALA A 322 -9.57 -13.55 9.88
CA ALA A 322 -8.67 -12.42 10.09
C ALA A 322 -9.43 -11.08 10.17
N VAL A 323 -10.39 -10.84 9.26
CA VAL A 323 -11.22 -9.64 9.28
C VAL A 323 -12.12 -9.60 10.51
N ASN A 324 -12.72 -10.72 10.92
CA ASN A 324 -13.52 -10.78 12.13
C ASN A 324 -12.70 -10.40 13.39
N ALA A 325 -11.45 -10.87 13.49
CA ALA A 325 -10.57 -10.45 14.56
C ALA A 325 -10.19 -8.96 14.47
N ALA A 326 -9.99 -8.44 13.26
CA ALA A 326 -9.56 -7.07 13.02
C ALA A 326 -10.63 -6.03 13.33
N ILE A 327 -11.92 -6.34 13.12
CA ILE A 327 -13.05 -5.41 13.43
C ILE A 327 -13.34 -5.27 14.92
N GLY A 328 -12.68 -6.03 15.78
CA GLY A 328 -12.76 -5.91 17.23
C GLY A 328 -11.59 -5.16 17.86
N LEU A 329 -10.74 -4.51 17.04
CA LEU A 329 -9.55 -3.80 17.49
C LEU A 329 -9.91 -2.43 18.03
N GLY A 330 -9.82 -2.22 19.33
CA GLY A 330 -9.94 -0.89 19.94
C GLY A 330 -8.70 -0.02 19.72
N GLY A 331 -7.54 -0.64 19.62
CA GLY A 331 -6.27 0.01 19.33
C GLY A 331 -5.08 -0.91 19.59
N GLY A 332 -3.91 -0.51 19.13
CA GLY A 332 -2.69 -1.29 19.35
C GLY A 332 -1.43 -0.52 19.06
N SER A 333 -0.30 -1.03 19.56
CA SER A 333 1.02 -0.46 19.31
C SER A 333 2.09 -1.55 19.31
N TRP A 334 3.21 -1.25 18.68
CA TRP A 334 4.37 -2.15 18.61
C TRP A 334 5.68 -1.37 18.79
N VAL A 335 6.71 -2.09 19.23
CA VAL A 335 8.08 -1.57 19.36
C VAL A 335 9.04 -2.66 18.89
N ASP A 336 9.99 -2.25 18.05
CA ASP A 336 11.05 -3.09 17.51
C ASP A 336 12.39 -2.73 18.09
N TYR A 337 13.20 -3.78 18.26
CA TYR A 337 14.56 -3.72 18.77
C TYR A 337 15.49 -4.57 17.92
N VAL A 338 16.75 -4.14 17.82
CA VAL A 338 17.80 -4.83 17.07
C VAL A 338 19.07 -4.97 17.89
N ASN A 339 19.78 -6.11 17.75
CA ASN A 339 21.08 -6.31 18.35
C ASN A 339 22.24 -6.10 17.33
N GLU A 340 23.48 -6.25 17.77
CA GLU A 340 24.67 -6.07 16.93
C GLU A 340 24.78 -7.11 15.79
N GLU A 341 24.13 -8.26 15.93
CA GLU A 341 24.06 -9.33 14.92
C GLU A 341 22.90 -9.14 13.93
N ASN A 342 22.13 -8.05 14.03
CA ASN A 342 20.88 -7.78 13.31
C ASN A 342 19.75 -8.77 13.63
N ASP A 343 19.76 -9.42 14.79
CA ASP A 343 18.59 -10.14 15.27
C ASP A 343 17.51 -9.16 15.74
N LEU A 344 16.26 -9.50 15.50
CA LEU A 344 15.12 -8.67 15.87
C LEU A 344 14.41 -9.22 17.13
N PHE A 345 13.93 -8.29 17.91
CA PHE A 345 12.98 -8.51 18.99
C PHE A 345 11.85 -7.50 18.87
N MET A 346 10.63 -7.98 18.82
CA MET A 346 9.43 -7.17 18.64
C MET A 346 8.48 -7.39 19.80
N THR A 347 7.84 -6.33 20.26
CA THR A 347 6.77 -6.36 21.25
C THR A 347 5.52 -5.67 20.69
N VAL A 348 4.36 -6.26 20.96
CA VAL A 348 3.06 -5.75 20.50
C VAL A 348 2.07 -5.75 21.64
N LYS A 349 1.28 -4.68 21.75
CA LYS A 349 0.22 -4.52 22.74
C LYS A 349 -1.08 -4.14 22.05
N ILE A 350 -2.13 -4.91 22.27
CA ILE A 350 -3.42 -4.79 21.61
C ILE A 350 -4.52 -4.62 22.65
N LEU A 351 -5.40 -3.66 22.38
CA LEU A 351 -6.65 -3.44 23.10
C LEU A 351 -7.81 -3.88 22.19
N GLY A 352 -8.74 -4.67 22.69
CA GLY A 352 -10.02 -4.92 22.02
C GLY A 352 -11.05 -3.85 22.41
N ASP A 353 -12.07 -3.62 21.58
CA ASP A 353 -13.18 -2.71 21.90
C ASP A 353 -13.88 -3.11 23.21
N ASN A 354 -13.88 -4.38 23.46
CA ASN A 354 -14.36 -4.97 24.71
C ASN A 354 -13.66 -6.31 24.99
N GLN A 355 -13.97 -6.93 26.14
CA GLN A 355 -13.33 -8.17 26.57
C GLN A 355 -13.62 -9.37 25.65
N GLU A 356 -14.81 -9.42 25.03
CA GLU A 356 -15.18 -10.51 24.13
C GLU A 356 -14.34 -10.44 22.86
N GLU A 357 -14.24 -9.26 22.26
CA GLU A 357 -13.42 -9.01 21.07
C GLU A 357 -11.91 -9.17 21.34
N LEU A 358 -11.42 -8.72 22.51
CA LEU A 358 -10.03 -9.01 22.91
C LEU A 358 -9.75 -10.53 22.97
N ASN A 359 -10.74 -11.31 23.42
CA ASN A 359 -10.61 -12.77 23.45
C ASN A 359 -10.63 -13.37 22.03
N GLU A 360 -11.45 -12.82 21.12
CA GLU A 360 -11.49 -13.25 19.71
C GLU A 360 -10.18 -12.95 18.99
N ILE A 361 -9.62 -11.76 19.18
CA ILE A 361 -8.29 -11.40 18.67
C ILE A 361 -7.22 -12.36 19.23
N THR A 362 -7.30 -12.64 20.54
CA THR A 362 -6.35 -13.60 21.18
C THR A 362 -6.45 -14.99 20.56
N GLU A 363 -7.66 -15.49 20.34
CA GLU A 363 -7.90 -16.80 19.72
C GLU A 363 -7.40 -16.82 18.27
N ALA A 364 -7.60 -15.74 17.52
CA ALA A 364 -7.11 -15.60 16.13
C ALA A 364 -5.57 -15.70 16.08
N PHE A 365 -4.84 -15.01 16.94
CA PHE A 365 -3.37 -15.12 17.02
C PHE A 365 -2.91 -16.52 17.49
N MET A 366 -3.63 -17.13 18.41
CA MET A 366 -3.33 -18.52 18.82
C MET A 366 -3.56 -19.50 17.68
N ASN A 367 -4.63 -19.34 16.89
CA ASN A 367 -4.91 -20.14 15.72
C ASN A 367 -3.82 -19.92 14.64
N TRP A 368 -3.47 -18.65 14.37
CA TRP A 368 -2.37 -18.33 13.48
C TRP A 368 -1.06 -19.06 13.90
N ALA A 369 -0.67 -18.99 15.17
CA ALA A 369 0.52 -19.67 15.66
C ALA A 369 0.44 -21.19 15.51
N ASN A 370 -0.74 -21.80 15.74
CA ASN A 370 -0.95 -23.23 15.58
C ASN A 370 -0.89 -23.69 14.11
N PHE A 371 -1.28 -22.84 13.15
CA PHE A 371 -1.19 -23.12 11.71
C PHE A 371 0.21 -22.88 11.13
N GLN A 372 1.10 -22.20 11.86
CA GLN A 372 2.50 -22.07 11.45
C GLN A 372 3.23 -23.40 11.60
N THR A 373 3.56 -24.05 10.49
CA THR A 373 4.24 -25.37 10.49
C THR A 373 5.63 -25.35 11.14
N ARG A 374 6.23 -24.16 11.22
CA ARG A 374 7.54 -23.89 11.82
C ARG A 374 7.49 -23.65 13.32
N PHE A 375 6.31 -23.48 13.91
CA PHE A 375 6.13 -23.29 15.35
C PHE A 375 5.78 -24.59 16.04
N LYS A 376 6.32 -24.74 17.24
CA LYS A 376 5.93 -25.80 18.17
C LYS A 376 5.63 -25.17 19.51
N LYS A 377 4.47 -25.48 20.07
CA LYS A 377 4.14 -25.02 21.42
C LYS A 377 5.23 -25.54 22.37
N SER A 378 5.83 -24.60 23.11
CA SER A 378 6.92 -24.94 24.02
C SER A 378 6.45 -25.92 25.08
N SER A 379 7.31 -26.89 25.40
CA SER A 379 7.17 -27.76 26.58
C SER A 379 7.74 -27.12 27.85
N ILE A 380 8.45 -25.98 27.72
CA ILE A 380 9.03 -25.23 28.80
C ILE A 380 7.92 -24.43 29.46
N SER A 381 7.50 -24.86 30.63
CA SER A 381 6.58 -24.08 31.48
C SER A 381 7.37 -23.68 32.72
N GLU A 382 7.93 -22.49 32.70
CA GLU A 382 8.53 -21.91 33.88
C GLU A 382 7.47 -21.31 34.78
N LYS A 383 7.59 -21.49 36.08
CA LYS A 383 6.59 -21.09 37.07
C LYS A 383 6.39 -19.56 37.20
N ASN A 384 7.22 -18.76 36.49
CA ASN A 384 7.31 -17.31 36.71
C ASN A 384 6.79 -16.47 35.54
N TRP A 385 6.42 -17.05 34.41
CA TRP A 385 5.81 -16.31 33.31
C TRP A 385 4.36 -16.73 33.04
N ASN A 386 3.58 -15.80 32.60
CA ASN A 386 2.23 -16.07 32.12
C ASN A 386 2.26 -16.21 30.58
N GLY A 387 1.23 -16.83 30.01
CA GLY A 387 1.08 -16.93 28.55
C GLY A 387 1.60 -18.23 27.96
N ILE A 388 1.66 -18.27 26.65
CA ILE A 388 2.04 -19.41 25.83
C ILE A 388 3.23 -19.03 24.96
N LEU A 389 4.31 -19.82 25.01
CA LEU A 389 5.44 -19.69 24.09
C LEU A 389 5.33 -20.74 22.99
N TYR A 390 5.57 -20.32 21.76
CA TYR A 390 5.79 -21.15 20.58
C TYR A 390 7.24 -21.01 20.15
N GLU A 391 7.93 -22.13 19.96
CA GLU A 391 9.34 -22.18 19.58
C GLU A 391 9.49 -22.56 18.10
N GLY A 392 10.44 -21.95 17.41
CA GLY A 392 10.76 -22.22 16.01
C GLY A 392 11.94 -21.37 15.52
N ASP A 393 12.04 -21.18 14.23
CA ASP A 393 12.98 -20.23 13.63
C ASP A 393 12.70 -18.79 14.13
N THR A 394 11.44 -18.51 14.40
CA THR A 394 10.97 -17.39 15.21
C THR A 394 10.33 -17.95 16.48
N ASN A 395 10.53 -17.28 17.59
CA ASN A 395 9.91 -17.61 18.87
C ASN A 395 8.81 -16.59 19.14
N PHE A 396 7.61 -17.06 19.39
CA PHE A 396 6.41 -16.23 19.56
C PHE A 396 5.79 -16.48 20.92
N TRP A 397 5.65 -15.44 21.71
CA TRP A 397 4.97 -15.48 23.01
C TRP A 397 3.68 -14.66 22.94
N ILE A 398 2.62 -15.20 23.56
CA ILE A 398 1.29 -14.60 23.60
C ILE A 398 0.71 -14.67 25.02
N TYR A 399 0.19 -13.53 25.50
CA TYR A 399 -0.45 -13.41 26.81
C TYR A 399 -1.61 -12.40 26.80
N ASN A 400 -2.79 -12.84 27.20
CA ASN A 400 -3.95 -11.98 27.43
C ASN A 400 -4.08 -11.76 28.95
N ASP A 401 -3.89 -10.53 29.43
CA ASP A 401 -3.97 -10.18 30.85
C ASP A 401 -5.38 -9.77 31.30
N GLY A 402 -6.36 -9.81 30.37
CA GLY A 402 -7.75 -9.41 30.59
C GLY A 402 -8.02 -7.94 30.26
N THR A 403 -6.99 -7.14 29.99
CA THR A 403 -7.10 -5.76 29.53
C THR A 403 -6.45 -5.59 28.15
N TYR A 404 -5.28 -6.21 28.00
CA TYR A 404 -4.50 -6.16 26.79
C TYR A 404 -4.06 -7.57 26.35
N LEU A 405 -4.00 -7.75 25.05
CA LEU A 405 -3.26 -8.85 24.46
C LEU A 405 -1.82 -8.37 24.24
N ARG A 406 -0.85 -9.15 24.71
CA ARG A 406 0.57 -8.89 24.60
C ARG A 406 1.25 -9.97 23.78
N LEU A 407 2.03 -9.56 22.80
CA LEU A 407 2.80 -10.46 21.94
C LEU A 407 4.27 -10.08 22.02
N ALA A 408 5.13 -11.08 21.93
CA ALA A 408 6.56 -10.86 21.73
C ALA A 408 7.10 -11.85 20.68
N LEU A 409 7.95 -11.38 19.79
CA LEU A 409 8.62 -12.17 18.78
C LEU A 409 10.12 -11.97 18.88
N SER A 410 10.87 -13.06 18.65
CA SER A 410 12.33 -13.01 18.53
C SER A 410 12.82 -14.17 17.68
N ASN A 411 13.82 -13.93 16.84
CA ASN A 411 14.55 -15.00 16.17
C ASN A 411 15.59 -15.68 17.09
N GLN A 412 15.74 -15.19 18.35
CA GLN A 412 16.67 -15.75 19.35
C GLN A 412 15.91 -16.35 20.55
N LEU A 413 15.84 -17.69 20.62
CA LEU A 413 15.16 -18.39 21.74
C LEU A 413 15.79 -18.08 23.09
N THR A 414 17.11 -18.05 23.18
CA THR A 414 17.83 -17.80 24.44
C THR A 414 17.52 -16.42 25.00
N PHE A 415 17.42 -15.43 24.13
CA PHE A 415 16.99 -14.07 24.50
C PHE A 415 15.53 -14.07 24.96
N MET A 416 14.61 -14.67 24.19
CA MET A 416 13.19 -14.77 24.55
C MET A 416 13.00 -15.41 25.92
N LEU A 417 13.69 -16.52 26.22
CA LEU A 417 13.62 -17.17 27.53
C LEU A 417 14.17 -16.30 28.66
N SER A 418 15.28 -15.58 28.42
CA SER A 418 15.84 -14.61 29.36
C SER A 418 14.90 -13.47 29.64
N PHE A 419 14.32 -12.90 28.58
CA PHE A 419 13.32 -11.84 28.65
C PHE A 419 12.12 -12.26 29.51
N LEU A 420 11.50 -13.40 29.17
CA LEU A 420 10.32 -13.92 29.90
C LEU A 420 10.65 -14.28 31.38
N SER A 421 11.85 -14.75 31.67
CA SER A 421 12.27 -15.09 33.04
C SER A 421 12.53 -13.85 33.91
N ASN A 422 12.97 -12.75 33.28
CA ASN A 422 13.20 -11.46 33.97
C ASN A 422 11.91 -10.63 34.09
N CYS A 423 10.91 -10.91 33.25
CA CYS A 423 9.57 -10.40 33.38
C CYS A 423 8.87 -11.02 34.58
N SER A 424 9.15 -10.53 35.82
CA SER A 424 8.31 -10.91 36.96
C SER A 424 6.86 -10.49 36.71
N ALA A 425 5.90 -11.23 37.24
CA ALA A 425 4.45 -11.03 37.00
C ALA A 425 3.95 -9.58 37.17
N ASP A 426 4.68 -8.75 37.94
CA ASP A 426 4.34 -7.36 38.14
C ASP A 426 5.03 -6.40 37.13
N GLN A 427 6.20 -6.72 36.59
CA GLN A 427 6.93 -5.86 35.66
C GLN A 427 6.47 -6.05 34.20
N CYS A 428 6.17 -7.26 33.77
CA CYS A 428 5.54 -7.47 32.45
C CYS A 428 4.08 -7.01 32.40
N ASN A 429 3.40 -6.91 33.53
CA ASN A 429 2.03 -6.38 33.60
C ASN A 429 1.96 -4.84 33.56
N THR A 430 3.06 -4.14 33.84
CA THR A 430 3.07 -2.66 33.92
C THR A 430 3.97 -1.99 32.88
N SER A 431 5.02 -2.70 32.40
CA SER A 431 6.07 -2.12 31.54
C SER A 431 6.00 -2.60 30.08
N PHE A 432 4.95 -3.36 29.71
CA PHE A 432 4.94 -3.99 28.38
C PHE A 432 3.52 -4.02 27.83
#